data_56c7f31bbeb8faa0a7b3d81d5e410544
#
_entry.id   56c7f31bbeb8faa0a7b3d81d5e410544
#
_cell.length_a   1.000
_cell.length_b   1.000
_cell.length_c   1.000
_cell.angle_alpha   90.00
_cell.angle_beta   90.00
_cell.angle_gamma   90.00
#
_symmetry.space_group_name_H-M   'P 1'
#
loop_
_entity.id
_entity.type
_entity.pdbx_description
1 polymer ?
#
loop_
_entity_poly.entity_id
_entity_poly.type
_entity_poly.pdbx_seq_one_letter_code
_entity_poly.pdbx_strand_id
1 'polypeptide(L)'
;RKYFSTHKNVNPIINVSLGSNETQVVWHILSESYQLTENTRFIKTYDDKSDSPNKRFKRFSIKEIPTNLISDIGSNFKIFKETKSKSRALVNRKMDAFIKTGFSILLVGERGIGKSQIANESVKNNKSFVQANCASFDDDNKAEAELFGYTKGAFTGAYSDKKGLLEEANGGVLFLDEIHHLSKMVQAKLMKALQTDKDNNMSIRRIGSNKETKIKCRLVFATNRTINELKKELLPDFYDRIVQHVVNIPPLRDTIEDRIQDWESIWENLHFSEEPAVPKDTNLINWLKKLQLYGNYRDLQKIAMYYNVFQNFDEKKKKC
;
A
#
# COMPACT_ATOMS: atom_id res chain seq x y z
N ARG A 1 -21.19 12.94 8.06
CA ARG A 1 -20.18 13.14 9.13
C ARG A 1 -20.73 13.96 10.30
N LYS A 2 -21.25 15.17 10.10
CA LYS A 2 -21.78 16.03 11.18
C LYS A 2 -22.91 15.37 12.01
N TYR A 3 -23.84 14.66 11.37
CA TYR A 3 -24.97 14.02 12.05
C TYR A 3 -24.49 12.88 13.00
N PHE A 4 -23.65 11.97 12.51
CA PHE A 4 -23.17 10.83 13.29
C PHE A 4 -22.14 11.19 14.37
N SER A 5 -21.39 12.29 14.22
CA SER A 5 -20.50 12.78 15.27
C SER A 5 -21.23 13.37 16.47
N THR A 6 -22.48 13.85 16.28
CA THR A 6 -23.31 14.42 17.33
C THR A 6 -24.27 13.40 17.99
N HIS A 7 -24.51 12.23 17.32
CA HIS A 7 -25.47 11.22 17.77
C HIS A 7 -24.78 9.87 18.00
N LYS A 8 -23.99 9.77 19.06
CA LYS A 8 -23.13 8.59 19.35
C LYS A 8 -23.88 7.26 19.58
N ASN A 9 -25.17 7.30 19.89
CA ASN A 9 -25.98 6.11 20.22
C ASN A 9 -26.96 5.70 19.13
N VAL A 10 -26.74 6.12 17.90
CA VAL A 10 -27.61 5.77 16.76
C VAL A 10 -27.06 4.53 16.07
N ASN A 11 -27.90 3.53 15.86
CA ASN A 11 -27.62 2.35 15.05
C ASN A 11 -28.25 2.52 13.66
N PRO A 12 -27.54 3.13 12.70
CA PRO A 12 -28.11 3.41 11.39
C PRO A 12 -28.41 2.13 10.62
N ILE A 13 -29.53 2.10 9.95
CA ILE A 13 -29.89 1.08 8.96
C ILE A 13 -29.84 1.74 7.60
N ILE A 14 -28.96 1.28 6.72
CA ILE A 14 -28.75 1.85 5.39
C ILE A 14 -29.33 0.89 4.36
N ASN A 15 -30.32 1.34 3.58
CA ASN A 15 -30.85 0.59 2.46
C ASN A 15 -29.95 0.83 1.24
N VAL A 16 -29.16 -0.16 0.86
CA VAL A 16 -28.23 -0.11 -0.28
C VAL A 16 -28.89 -0.43 -1.62
N SER A 17 -30.18 -0.76 -1.66
CA SER A 17 -30.92 -0.99 -2.92
C SER A 17 -31.33 0.30 -3.61
N LEU A 18 -31.37 1.40 -2.85
CA LEU A 18 -31.74 2.71 -3.37
C LEU A 18 -30.49 3.42 -3.88
N GLY A 19 -30.44 3.61 -5.18
CA GLY A 19 -29.34 4.29 -5.86
C GLY A 19 -28.63 3.43 -6.91
N SER A 20 -27.74 4.09 -7.66
CA SER A 20 -26.89 3.40 -8.63
C SER A 20 -25.86 2.50 -7.94
N ASN A 21 -25.20 1.62 -8.71
CA ASN A 21 -24.13 0.77 -8.20
C ASN A 21 -23.03 1.58 -7.51
N GLU A 22 -22.71 2.77 -8.01
CA GLU A 22 -21.73 3.68 -7.42
C GLU A 22 -22.15 4.12 -6.01
N THR A 23 -23.43 4.43 -5.81
CA THR A 23 -23.96 4.79 -4.48
C THR A 23 -23.84 3.65 -3.48
N GLN A 24 -24.07 2.41 -3.92
CA GLN A 24 -23.92 1.21 -3.09
C GLN A 24 -22.45 1.03 -2.67
N VAL A 25 -21.51 1.18 -3.60
CA VAL A 25 -20.07 1.11 -3.33
C VAL A 25 -19.64 2.18 -2.30
N VAL A 26 -20.13 3.42 -2.43
CA VAL A 26 -19.83 4.50 -1.47
C VAL A 26 -20.24 4.13 -0.05
N TRP A 27 -21.42 3.57 0.13
CA TRP A 27 -21.89 3.18 1.47
C TRP A 27 -21.00 2.10 2.10
N HIS A 28 -20.51 1.13 1.30
CA HIS A 28 -19.59 0.11 1.76
C HIS A 28 -18.23 0.70 2.18
N ILE A 29 -17.66 1.58 1.36
CA ILE A 29 -16.38 2.25 1.68
C ILE A 29 -16.51 3.08 2.96
N LEU A 30 -17.61 3.81 3.14
CA LEU A 30 -17.86 4.62 4.33
C LEU A 30 -17.97 3.76 5.59
N SER A 31 -18.52 2.55 5.50
CA SER A 31 -18.61 1.63 6.63
C SER A 31 -17.25 1.08 7.04
N GLU A 32 -16.42 0.70 6.08
CA GLU A 32 -15.09 0.16 6.36
C GLU A 32 -14.09 1.21 6.83
N SER A 33 -14.24 2.47 6.40
CA SER A 33 -13.36 3.56 6.82
C SER A 33 -13.67 4.12 8.21
N TYR A 34 -14.47 3.42 9.01
CA TYR A 34 -14.93 3.86 10.34
C TYR A 34 -15.62 5.24 10.36
N GLN A 35 -16.14 5.67 9.21
CA GLN A 35 -16.90 6.92 9.12
C GLN A 35 -18.36 6.76 9.52
N LEU A 36 -18.81 5.53 9.64
CA LEU A 36 -20.11 5.15 10.20
C LEU A 36 -19.90 4.48 11.56
N THR A 37 -20.97 4.38 12.36
CA THR A 37 -20.90 3.73 13.67
C THR A 37 -20.69 2.21 13.52
N GLU A 38 -20.01 1.57 14.48
CA GLU A 38 -19.74 0.12 14.49
C GLU A 38 -21.00 -0.74 14.35
N ASN A 39 -22.17 -0.22 14.72
CA ASN A 39 -23.46 -0.90 14.68
C ASN A 39 -24.26 -0.60 13.40
N THR A 40 -23.66 0.01 12.38
CA THR A 40 -24.34 0.26 11.10
C THR A 40 -24.74 -1.05 10.43
N ARG A 41 -26.01 -1.18 10.07
CA ARG A 41 -26.56 -2.35 9.38
C ARG A 41 -26.94 -1.97 7.95
N PHE A 42 -26.62 -2.86 7.02
CA PHE A 42 -27.02 -2.73 5.62
C PHE A 42 -28.17 -3.67 5.34
N ILE A 43 -29.16 -3.18 4.61
CA ILE A 43 -30.26 -3.97 4.09
C ILE A 43 -30.34 -3.79 2.58
N LYS A 44 -30.76 -4.84 1.88
CA LYS A 44 -31.09 -4.80 0.46
C LYS A 44 -32.57 -5.16 0.32
N THR A 45 -33.34 -4.30 -0.33
CA THR A 45 -34.74 -4.54 -0.65
C THR A 45 -34.82 -5.16 -2.04
N TYR A 46 -35.74 -6.08 -2.22
CA TYR A 46 -36.05 -6.73 -3.50
C TYR A 46 -37.49 -6.39 -3.88
N ASP A 47 -37.68 -6.16 -5.16
CA ASP A 47 -39.01 -6.00 -5.71
C ASP A 47 -39.59 -7.41 -5.92
N ASP A 48 -40.04 -8.02 -4.84
CA ASP A 48 -40.66 -9.34 -4.86
C ASP A 48 -42.19 -9.12 -4.87
N LYS A 49 -42.82 -9.61 -5.93
CA LYS A 49 -44.29 -9.57 -6.08
C LYS A 49 -45.02 -10.54 -5.14
N SER A 50 -44.28 -11.23 -4.26
CA SER A 50 -44.88 -12.12 -3.26
C SER A 50 -45.41 -11.33 -2.07
N ASP A 51 -46.63 -11.64 -1.64
CA ASP A 51 -47.34 -10.95 -0.53
C ASP A 51 -46.73 -11.14 0.87
N SER A 52 -45.57 -11.75 0.99
CA SER A 52 -44.92 -12.00 2.28
C SER A 52 -43.97 -10.88 2.67
N PRO A 53 -44.28 -10.06 3.71
CA PRO A 53 -43.44 -8.90 4.14
C PRO A 53 -42.01 -9.28 4.52
N ASN A 54 -41.78 -10.52 4.99
CA ASN A 54 -40.47 -11.00 5.45
C ASN A 54 -39.49 -11.37 4.32
N LYS A 55 -39.95 -11.43 3.06
CA LYS A 55 -39.13 -11.74 1.90
C LYS A 55 -38.65 -10.51 1.15
N ARG A 56 -39.12 -9.31 1.52
CA ARG A 56 -38.81 -8.05 0.81
C ARG A 56 -37.47 -7.41 1.16
N PHE A 57 -36.79 -7.91 2.18
CA PHE A 57 -35.44 -7.43 2.50
C PHE A 57 -34.53 -8.56 2.97
N LYS A 58 -33.28 -8.52 2.58
CA LYS A 58 -32.24 -9.40 3.05
C LYS A 58 -31.19 -8.58 3.80
N ARG A 59 -30.82 -9.00 5.01
CA ARG A 59 -29.66 -8.41 5.70
C ARG A 59 -28.40 -8.76 4.94
N PHE A 60 -27.58 -7.77 4.72
CA PHE A 60 -26.32 -7.94 4.06
C PHE A 60 -25.20 -7.74 5.08
N SER A 61 -24.26 -8.69 5.15
CA SER A 61 -23.07 -8.58 6.00
C SER A 61 -21.84 -8.39 5.13
N ILE A 62 -21.06 -7.35 5.42
CA ILE A 62 -19.79 -7.03 4.72
C ILE A 62 -18.72 -8.09 4.99
N LYS A 63 -18.85 -8.87 6.08
CA LYS A 63 -17.88 -9.91 6.47
C LYS A 63 -17.71 -11.05 5.47
N GLU A 64 -18.54 -11.12 4.43
CA GLU A 64 -18.49 -12.17 3.41
C GLU A 64 -17.53 -11.87 2.25
N ILE A 65 -16.91 -10.69 2.22
CA ILE A 65 -15.89 -10.36 1.21
C ILE A 65 -14.51 -10.63 1.82
N PRO A 66 -13.72 -11.55 1.24
CA PRO A 66 -12.39 -11.86 1.78
C PRO A 66 -11.48 -10.63 1.71
N THR A 67 -11.28 -9.95 2.81
CA THR A 67 -10.34 -8.83 2.92
C THR A 67 -8.89 -9.25 2.69
N ASN A 68 -8.60 -10.54 2.83
CA ASN A 68 -7.27 -11.14 2.61
C ASN A 68 -6.84 -11.09 1.13
N LEU A 69 -7.78 -11.02 0.18
CA LEU A 69 -7.47 -10.84 -1.24
C LEU A 69 -6.88 -9.44 -1.56
N ILE A 70 -7.07 -8.46 -0.67
CA ILE A 70 -6.60 -7.08 -0.90
C ILE A 70 -5.10 -6.93 -0.59
N SER A 71 -4.55 -7.76 0.31
CA SER A 71 -3.13 -7.71 0.69
C SER A 71 -2.19 -8.29 -0.37
N ASP A 72 -2.65 -9.27 -1.15
CA ASP A 72 -1.79 -10.01 -2.08
C ASP A 72 -1.80 -9.47 -3.52
N ILE A 73 -2.74 -8.57 -3.84
CA ILE A 73 -2.86 -7.97 -5.19
C ILE A 73 -1.77 -6.91 -5.44
N GLY A 74 -0.93 -6.60 -4.44
CA GLY A 74 -0.04 -5.43 -4.44
C GLY A 74 1.20 -5.47 -5.33
N SER A 75 1.58 -6.59 -5.97
CA SER A 75 2.94 -6.71 -6.50
C SER A 75 3.13 -6.46 -8.00
N ASN A 76 2.08 -6.38 -8.81
CA ASN A 76 2.22 -6.35 -10.28
C ASN A 76 1.60 -5.15 -11.01
N PHE A 77 1.16 -4.11 -10.29
CA PHE A 77 0.59 -2.92 -10.93
C PHE A 77 1.64 -2.06 -11.61
N LYS A 78 1.44 -1.73 -12.88
CA LYS A 78 2.23 -0.70 -13.59
C LYS A 78 1.57 0.67 -13.41
N ILE A 79 1.61 1.22 -12.20
CA ILE A 79 0.81 2.39 -11.80
C ILE A 79 1.34 3.71 -12.39
N PHE A 80 2.65 3.81 -12.63
CA PHE A 80 3.30 5.09 -12.94
C PHE A 80 3.90 5.17 -14.35
N LYS A 81 3.74 4.15 -15.21
CA LYS A 81 4.49 4.05 -16.45
C LYS A 81 4.13 5.11 -17.48
N GLU A 82 2.86 5.45 -17.59
CA GLU A 82 2.36 6.51 -18.45
C GLU A 82 1.51 7.45 -17.61
N THR A 83 1.86 8.73 -17.53
CA THR A 83 1.15 9.70 -16.70
C THR A 83 0.94 11.00 -17.47
N LYS A 84 -0.27 11.56 -17.36
CA LYS A 84 -0.64 12.89 -17.84
C LYS A 84 -0.37 13.94 -16.76
N SER A 85 -0.30 13.55 -15.52
CA SER A 85 -0.05 14.43 -14.39
C SER A 85 1.41 14.89 -14.36
N LYS A 86 1.62 16.20 -14.33
CA LYS A 86 2.96 16.81 -14.23
C LYS A 86 3.67 16.41 -12.92
N SER A 87 2.92 16.28 -11.83
CA SER A 87 3.46 15.91 -10.51
C SER A 87 3.96 14.47 -10.50
N ARG A 88 3.24 13.52 -11.10
CA ARG A 88 3.69 12.13 -11.26
C ARG A 88 4.86 12.01 -12.23
N ALA A 89 4.82 12.74 -13.35
CA ALA A 89 5.94 12.78 -14.29
C ALA A 89 7.23 13.30 -13.60
N LEU A 90 7.10 14.19 -12.62
CA LEU A 90 8.24 14.64 -11.81
C LEU A 90 8.73 13.52 -10.88
N VAL A 91 7.85 12.71 -10.28
CA VAL A 91 8.22 11.52 -9.48
C VAL A 91 9.06 10.59 -10.33
N ASN A 92 8.58 10.21 -11.53
CA ASN A 92 9.31 9.31 -12.43
C ASN A 92 10.68 9.85 -12.80
N ARG A 93 10.78 11.13 -13.17
CA ARG A 93 12.07 11.77 -13.48
C ARG A 93 13.04 11.78 -12.30
N LYS A 94 12.54 12.06 -11.09
CA LYS A 94 13.36 12.00 -9.87
C LYS A 94 13.84 10.58 -9.58
N MET A 95 12.96 9.57 -9.68
CA MET A 95 13.33 8.18 -9.50
C MET A 95 14.40 7.74 -10.50
N ASP A 96 14.22 8.03 -11.80
CA ASP A 96 15.20 7.71 -12.84
C ASP A 96 16.57 8.40 -12.63
N ALA A 97 16.56 9.61 -12.08
CA ALA A 97 17.78 10.33 -11.76
C ALA A 97 18.47 9.76 -10.52
N PHE A 98 17.71 9.59 -9.43
CA PHE A 98 18.25 9.19 -8.12
C PHE A 98 18.71 7.73 -8.09
N ILE A 99 18.03 6.83 -8.83
CA ILE A 99 18.44 5.43 -8.89
C ILE A 99 19.83 5.24 -9.50
N LYS A 100 20.31 6.20 -10.28
CA LYS A 100 21.66 6.20 -10.88
C LYS A 100 22.73 6.68 -9.91
N THR A 101 22.36 7.39 -8.85
CA THR A 101 23.29 7.83 -7.81
C THR A 101 23.69 6.67 -6.90
N GLY A 102 24.73 6.79 -6.10
CA GLY A 102 25.09 5.80 -5.05
C GLY A 102 24.24 5.90 -3.78
N PHE A 103 23.43 6.94 -3.63
CA PHE A 103 22.78 7.31 -2.38
C PHE A 103 21.42 6.63 -2.17
N SER A 104 20.98 6.58 -0.91
CA SER A 104 19.64 6.13 -0.55
C SER A 104 18.55 7.08 -1.06
N ILE A 105 17.35 6.54 -1.27
CA ILE A 105 16.18 7.31 -1.71
C ILE A 105 15.10 7.20 -0.63
N LEU A 106 14.47 8.32 -0.28
CA LEU A 106 13.33 8.38 0.63
C LEU A 106 12.05 8.70 -0.15
N LEU A 107 11.10 7.77 -0.15
CA LEU A 107 9.76 7.96 -0.71
C LEU A 107 8.82 8.46 0.40
N VAL A 108 8.27 9.64 0.21
CA VAL A 108 7.28 10.24 1.13
C VAL A 108 5.93 10.30 0.44
N GLY A 109 4.91 9.72 1.05
CA GLY A 109 3.56 9.72 0.49
C GLY A 109 2.57 8.98 1.36
N GLU A 110 1.31 9.26 1.14
CA GLU A 110 0.21 8.68 1.91
C GLU A 110 0.16 7.15 1.82
N ARG A 111 -0.60 6.54 2.74
CA ARG A 111 -0.87 5.09 2.69
C ARG A 111 -1.62 4.73 1.41
N GLY A 112 -1.29 3.57 0.84
CA GLY A 112 -1.95 3.07 -0.37
C GLY A 112 -1.61 3.79 -1.66
N ILE A 113 -0.59 4.70 -1.69
CA ILE A 113 -0.18 5.44 -2.89
C ILE A 113 0.76 4.67 -3.82
N GLY A 114 1.14 3.44 -3.49
CA GLY A 114 2.01 2.62 -4.34
C GLY A 114 3.51 2.86 -4.17
N LYS A 115 3.99 3.26 -2.98
CA LYS A 115 5.43 3.49 -2.70
C LYS A 115 6.30 2.26 -3.04
N SER A 116 5.89 1.07 -2.61
CA SER A 116 6.61 -0.19 -2.91
C SER A 116 6.65 -0.49 -4.41
N GLN A 117 5.56 -0.18 -5.10
CA GLN A 117 5.46 -0.36 -6.55
C GLN A 117 6.44 0.54 -7.29
N ILE A 118 6.49 1.83 -6.94
CA ILE A 118 7.43 2.80 -7.53
C ILE A 118 8.87 2.34 -7.29
N ALA A 119 9.17 1.84 -6.09
CA ALA A 119 10.49 1.31 -5.77
C ALA A 119 10.82 0.08 -6.63
N ASN A 120 9.90 -0.86 -6.77
CA ASN A 120 10.08 -2.07 -7.58
C ASN A 120 10.27 -1.75 -9.07
N GLU A 121 9.44 -0.87 -9.64
CA GLU A 121 9.55 -0.45 -11.04
C GLU A 121 10.86 0.26 -11.36
N SER A 122 11.51 0.87 -10.35
CA SER A 122 12.81 1.50 -10.51
C SER A 122 13.96 0.49 -10.66
N VAL A 123 13.72 -0.80 -10.34
CA VAL A 123 14.70 -1.88 -10.46
C VAL A 123 14.70 -2.41 -11.89
N LYS A 124 15.68 -1.97 -12.69
CA LYS A 124 15.85 -2.44 -14.09
C LYS A 124 16.68 -3.73 -14.10
N ASN A 125 16.39 -4.62 -15.09
CA ASN A 125 17.26 -5.73 -15.49
C ASN A 125 17.42 -6.85 -14.44
N ASN A 126 16.35 -7.51 -14.02
CA ASN A 126 16.39 -8.74 -13.20
C ASN A 126 17.24 -8.65 -11.92
N LYS A 127 17.45 -7.47 -11.38
CA LYS A 127 18.10 -7.30 -10.09
C LYS A 127 17.15 -7.71 -8.96
N SER A 128 17.72 -8.23 -7.88
CA SER A 128 16.97 -8.59 -6.68
C SER A 128 16.20 -7.37 -6.12
N PHE A 129 14.91 -7.54 -5.85
CA PHE A 129 14.10 -6.59 -5.09
C PHE A 129 13.64 -7.27 -3.82
N VAL A 130 14.19 -6.84 -2.71
CA VAL A 130 13.85 -7.34 -1.38
C VAL A 130 13.07 -6.25 -0.66
N GLN A 131 11.97 -6.63 0.00
CA GLN A 131 11.14 -5.66 0.70
C GLN A 131 10.82 -6.11 2.12
N ALA A 132 10.75 -5.14 3.03
CA ALA A 132 10.26 -5.35 4.38
C ALA A 132 9.46 -4.14 4.87
N ASN A 133 8.48 -4.41 5.74
CA ASN A 133 7.75 -3.38 6.46
C ASN A 133 8.30 -3.27 7.88
N CYS A 134 8.91 -2.14 8.22
CA CYS A 134 9.51 -1.94 9.54
C CYS A 134 8.50 -2.00 10.68
N ALA A 135 7.21 -1.76 10.42
CA ALA A 135 6.15 -1.92 11.42
C ALA A 135 5.87 -3.39 11.80
N SER A 136 6.37 -4.36 11.03
CA SER A 136 6.23 -5.80 11.34
C SER A 136 7.33 -6.35 12.22
N PHE A 137 8.32 -5.55 12.57
CA PHE A 137 9.36 -5.94 13.51
C PHE A 137 8.84 -5.77 14.95
N ASP A 138 8.59 -6.90 15.62
CA ASP A 138 7.96 -6.90 16.94
C ASP A 138 8.88 -6.33 18.03
N ASP A 139 10.19 -6.52 17.87
CA ASP A 139 11.23 -6.00 18.77
C ASP A 139 12.55 -5.73 18.03
N ASP A 140 13.49 -5.10 18.72
CA ASP A 140 14.79 -4.69 18.18
C ASP A 140 15.68 -5.88 17.76
N ASN A 141 15.62 -6.99 18.50
CA ASN A 141 16.43 -8.17 18.19
C ASN A 141 15.92 -8.83 16.92
N LYS A 142 14.59 -8.89 16.74
CA LYS A 142 13.98 -9.40 15.52
C LYS A 142 14.30 -8.49 14.33
N ALA A 143 14.17 -7.16 14.50
CA ALA A 143 14.54 -6.20 13.46
C ALA A 143 16.00 -6.37 13.03
N GLU A 144 16.90 -6.50 14.00
CA GLU A 144 18.32 -6.69 13.74
C GLU A 144 18.59 -8.02 13.05
N ALA A 145 18.00 -9.13 13.54
CA ALA A 145 18.15 -10.46 12.96
C ALA A 145 17.65 -10.54 11.51
N GLU A 146 16.50 -9.88 11.22
CA GLU A 146 15.96 -9.81 9.86
C GLU A 146 16.84 -8.96 8.94
N LEU A 147 17.27 -7.76 9.38
CA LEU A 147 18.05 -6.85 8.53
C LEU A 147 19.46 -7.32 8.28
N PHE A 148 20.18 -7.78 9.32
CA PHE A 148 21.61 -8.09 9.26
C PHE A 148 21.91 -9.58 9.21
N GLY A 149 20.96 -10.45 9.57
CA GLY A 149 21.19 -11.89 9.70
C GLY A 149 21.96 -12.26 10.96
N TYR A 150 22.16 -13.56 11.15
CA TYR A 150 22.87 -14.11 12.31
C TYR A 150 23.63 -15.39 11.96
N THR A 151 24.61 -15.72 12.80
CA THR A 151 25.33 -16.99 12.73
C THR A 151 24.75 -18.00 13.73
N LYS A 152 24.94 -19.27 13.48
CA LYS A 152 24.58 -20.34 14.41
C LYS A 152 25.14 -20.03 15.80
N GLY A 153 24.31 -20.14 16.84
CA GLY A 153 24.70 -19.89 18.23
C GLY A 153 24.73 -18.41 18.65
N ALA A 154 24.32 -17.47 17.79
CA ALA A 154 24.31 -16.04 18.10
C ALA A 154 23.35 -15.68 19.27
N PHE A 155 22.29 -16.44 19.43
CA PHE A 155 21.31 -16.33 20.54
C PHE A 155 20.56 -17.65 20.73
N THR A 156 19.80 -17.78 21.81
CA THR A 156 18.98 -18.97 22.07
C THR A 156 17.94 -19.15 20.94
N GLY A 157 18.02 -20.28 20.23
CA GLY A 157 17.18 -20.57 19.05
C GLY A 157 17.86 -20.35 17.71
N ALA A 158 19.09 -19.81 17.67
CA ALA A 158 19.87 -19.69 16.43
C ALA A 158 20.52 -21.02 16.06
N TYR A 159 19.75 -21.97 15.53
CA TYR A 159 20.21 -23.32 15.20
C TYR A 159 21.05 -23.40 13.90
N SER A 160 20.91 -22.43 13.02
CA SER A 160 21.60 -22.32 11.73
C SER A 160 21.96 -20.88 11.42
N ASP A 161 22.87 -20.70 10.45
CA ASP A 161 23.12 -19.36 9.89
C ASP A 161 21.89 -18.85 9.11
N LYS A 162 21.58 -17.56 9.25
CA LYS A 162 20.57 -16.86 8.45
C LYS A 162 21.18 -15.63 7.80
N LYS A 163 20.98 -15.48 6.49
CA LYS A 163 21.28 -14.22 5.80
C LYS A 163 20.27 -13.17 6.19
N GLY A 164 20.73 -11.92 6.30
CA GLY A 164 19.84 -10.78 6.50
C GLY A 164 19.37 -10.20 5.17
N LEU A 165 18.28 -9.39 5.23
CA LEU A 165 17.70 -8.72 4.06
C LEU A 165 18.69 -7.85 3.31
N LEU A 166 19.64 -7.23 4.00
CA LEU A 166 20.73 -6.47 3.39
C LEU A 166 21.63 -7.36 2.50
N GLU A 167 21.94 -8.58 2.96
CA GLU A 167 22.74 -9.53 2.20
C GLU A 167 21.94 -10.15 1.04
N GLU A 168 20.65 -10.42 1.24
CA GLU A 168 19.73 -10.92 0.21
C GLU A 168 19.55 -9.92 -0.93
N ALA A 169 19.53 -8.62 -0.61
CA ALA A 169 19.44 -7.56 -1.59
C ALA A 169 20.74 -7.23 -2.32
N ASN A 170 21.82 -8.00 -2.09
CA ASN A 170 23.12 -7.75 -2.73
C ASN A 170 23.00 -7.75 -4.27
N GLY A 171 23.51 -6.71 -4.90
CA GLY A 171 23.38 -6.46 -6.33
C GLY A 171 22.07 -5.82 -6.77
N GLY A 172 21.10 -5.65 -5.84
CA GLY A 172 19.75 -5.17 -6.12
C GLY A 172 19.31 -3.99 -5.25
N VAL A 173 18.07 -4.05 -4.81
CA VAL A 173 17.41 -3.01 -4.00
C VAL A 173 16.80 -3.63 -2.74
N LEU A 174 17.02 -3.01 -1.60
CA LEU A 174 16.27 -3.25 -0.37
C LEU A 174 15.31 -2.09 -0.14
N PHE A 175 14.02 -2.39 -0.16
CA PHE A 175 12.94 -1.46 0.13
C PHE A 175 12.46 -1.65 1.58
N LEU A 176 12.55 -0.57 2.38
CA LEU A 176 12.10 -0.56 3.77
C LEU A 176 10.93 0.41 3.92
N ASP A 177 9.72 -0.13 4.08
CA ASP A 177 8.50 0.66 4.29
C ASP A 177 8.32 1.02 5.76
N GLU A 178 7.62 2.13 6.01
CA GLU A 178 7.29 2.66 7.34
C GLU A 178 8.55 2.82 8.23
N ILE A 179 9.61 3.40 7.67
CA ILE A 179 10.95 3.55 8.28
C ILE A 179 10.92 4.18 9.68
N HIS A 180 9.92 4.99 9.99
CA HIS A 180 9.75 5.65 11.29
C HIS A 180 9.44 4.67 12.43
N HIS A 181 9.13 3.40 12.14
CA HIS A 181 8.96 2.36 13.16
C HIS A 181 10.28 1.73 13.62
N LEU A 182 11.39 2.02 12.96
CA LEU A 182 12.68 1.50 13.44
C LEU A 182 13.10 2.17 14.75
N SER A 183 13.52 1.36 15.70
CA SER A 183 14.09 1.85 16.95
C SER A 183 15.40 2.59 16.75
N LYS A 184 15.78 3.42 17.71
CA LYS A 184 17.05 4.17 17.67
C LYS A 184 18.27 3.26 17.57
N MET A 185 18.23 2.07 18.17
CA MET A 185 19.29 1.07 18.11
C MET A 185 19.47 0.54 16.68
N VAL A 186 18.38 0.16 16.03
CA VAL A 186 18.39 -0.34 14.64
C VAL A 186 18.79 0.77 13.67
N GLN A 187 18.30 2.00 13.87
CA GLN A 187 18.72 3.17 13.09
C GLN A 187 20.24 3.38 13.15
N ALA A 188 20.84 3.30 14.36
CA ALA A 188 22.29 3.46 14.54
C ALA A 188 23.10 2.37 13.82
N LYS A 189 22.60 1.13 13.80
CA LYS A 189 23.23 0.04 13.04
C LYS A 189 23.11 0.21 11.54
N LEU A 190 21.93 0.59 11.03
CA LEU A 190 21.74 0.90 9.62
C LEU A 190 22.60 2.06 9.17
N MET A 191 22.80 3.08 10.01
CA MET A 191 23.67 4.21 9.71
C MET A 191 25.11 3.77 9.42
N LYS A 192 25.64 2.76 10.15
CA LYS A 192 26.96 2.19 9.85
C LYS A 192 26.99 1.51 8.48
N ALA A 193 25.94 0.75 8.13
CA ALA A 193 25.82 0.11 6.82
C ALA A 193 25.71 1.14 5.68
N LEU A 194 25.09 2.31 5.94
CA LEU A 194 24.99 3.42 4.98
C LEU A 194 26.35 4.13 4.70
N GLN A 195 27.39 3.85 5.49
CA GLN A 195 28.74 4.33 5.21
C GLN A 195 29.38 3.41 4.16
N THR A 196 29.35 3.85 2.91
CA THR A 196 29.92 3.09 1.80
C THR A 196 31.41 3.36 1.62
N ASP A 197 32.14 2.37 1.11
CA ASP A 197 33.53 2.55 0.66
C ASP A 197 33.59 3.28 -0.71
N LYS A 198 34.82 3.47 -1.23
CA LYS A 198 35.06 4.16 -2.52
C LYS A 198 34.36 3.50 -3.71
N ASP A 199 34.07 2.22 -3.60
CA ASP A 199 33.39 1.42 -4.63
C ASP A 199 31.88 1.30 -4.42
N ASN A 200 31.34 2.10 -3.46
CA ASN A 200 29.94 2.09 -3.01
C ASN A 200 29.51 0.74 -2.40
N ASN A 201 30.41 -0.01 -1.79
CA ASN A 201 30.05 -1.19 -1.01
C ASN A 201 29.71 -0.80 0.43
N MET A 202 28.67 -1.39 0.97
CA MET A 202 28.32 -1.35 2.39
C MET A 202 29.06 -2.46 3.12
N SER A 203 29.49 -2.20 4.36
CA SER A 203 30.07 -3.21 5.24
C SER A 203 29.04 -3.62 6.30
N ILE A 204 28.67 -4.87 6.34
CA ILE A 204 27.71 -5.41 7.29
C ILE A 204 28.31 -6.57 8.09
N ARG A 205 27.77 -6.78 9.32
CA ARG A 205 28.13 -7.94 10.17
C ARG A 205 26.86 -8.65 10.61
N ARG A 206 26.86 -9.97 10.50
CA ARG A 206 25.79 -10.78 11.11
C ARG A 206 25.90 -10.78 12.62
N ILE A 207 24.79 -10.91 13.30
CA ILE A 207 24.75 -11.08 14.77
C ILE A 207 25.57 -12.35 15.12
N GLY A 208 26.41 -12.25 16.16
CA GLY A 208 27.28 -13.34 16.58
C GLY A 208 28.54 -13.55 15.72
N SER A 209 28.79 -12.69 14.71
CA SER A 209 29.96 -12.77 13.86
C SER A 209 30.85 -11.53 13.96
N ASN A 210 32.17 -11.71 13.98
CA ASN A 210 33.14 -10.64 13.82
C ASN A 210 33.54 -10.41 12.35
N LYS A 211 33.05 -11.25 11.43
CA LYS A 211 33.36 -11.15 10.00
C LYS A 211 32.54 -10.06 9.35
N GLU A 212 33.21 -9.14 8.67
CA GLU A 212 32.56 -8.16 7.81
C GLU A 212 32.29 -8.77 6.42
N THR A 213 31.08 -8.51 5.92
CA THR A 213 30.67 -8.87 4.57
C THR A 213 30.42 -7.62 3.78
N LYS A 214 31.09 -7.47 2.64
CA LYS A 214 30.84 -6.36 1.72
C LYS A 214 29.67 -6.70 0.81
N ILE A 215 28.72 -5.79 0.72
CA ILE A 215 27.54 -5.90 -0.14
C ILE A 215 27.34 -4.60 -0.93
N LYS A 216 26.67 -4.71 -2.05
CA LYS A 216 26.34 -3.56 -2.89
C LYS A 216 24.85 -3.57 -3.18
N CYS A 217 24.06 -2.93 -2.33
CA CYS A 217 22.63 -2.79 -2.56
C CYS A 217 22.19 -1.32 -2.49
N ARG A 218 21.10 -1.02 -3.15
CA ARG A 218 20.43 0.28 -3.07
C ARG A 218 19.40 0.22 -1.95
N LEU A 219 19.44 1.21 -1.03
CA LEU A 219 18.40 1.36 -0.02
C LEU A 219 17.35 2.37 -0.50
N VAL A 220 16.10 1.92 -0.49
CA VAL A 220 14.93 2.77 -0.72
C VAL A 220 14.06 2.72 0.52
N PHE A 221 13.94 3.84 1.18
CA PHE A 221 13.12 4.01 2.37
C PHE A 221 11.76 4.59 2.01
N ALA A 222 10.74 4.25 2.76
CA ALA A 222 9.41 4.80 2.57
C ALA A 222 8.74 5.16 3.90
N THR A 223 7.89 6.18 3.85
CA THR A 223 7.13 6.65 5.01
C THR A 223 5.84 7.36 4.58
N ASN A 224 4.86 7.37 5.47
CA ASN A 224 3.67 8.21 5.36
C ASN A 224 3.77 9.48 6.24
N ARG A 225 4.88 9.63 6.99
CA ARG A 225 5.15 10.81 7.81
C ARG A 225 5.64 11.97 6.94
N THR A 226 5.38 13.18 7.39
CA THR A 226 5.99 14.39 6.83
C THR A 226 7.49 14.44 7.18
N ILE A 227 8.26 15.19 6.41
CA ILE A 227 9.69 15.41 6.70
C ILE A 227 9.91 16.01 8.09
N ASN A 228 9.02 16.89 8.54
CA ASN A 228 9.12 17.51 9.87
C ASN A 228 8.85 16.51 11.02
N GLU A 229 7.95 15.55 10.82
CA GLU A 229 7.71 14.47 11.77
C GLU A 229 8.90 13.51 11.82
N LEU A 230 9.43 13.10 10.68
CA LEU A 230 10.63 12.26 10.60
C LEU A 230 11.82 12.85 11.33
N LYS A 231 12.04 14.16 11.19
CA LYS A 231 13.12 14.86 11.90
C LYS A 231 13.03 14.74 13.42
N LYS A 232 11.82 14.60 13.96
CA LYS A 232 11.59 14.41 15.41
C LYS A 232 11.69 12.94 15.84
N GLU A 233 11.29 12.04 14.95
CA GLU A 233 11.18 10.61 15.25
C GLU A 233 12.49 9.84 15.03
N LEU A 234 13.35 10.31 14.12
CA LEU A 234 14.60 9.62 13.79
C LEU A 234 15.81 10.20 14.55
N LEU A 235 16.90 9.44 14.58
CA LEU A 235 18.21 9.95 15.01
C LEU A 235 18.69 11.03 14.03
N PRO A 236 19.27 12.16 14.48
CA PRO A 236 19.70 13.24 13.59
C PRO A 236 20.61 12.78 12.45
N ASP A 237 21.67 12.03 12.77
CA ASP A 237 22.62 11.54 11.77
C ASP A 237 21.99 10.54 10.78
N PHE A 238 21.05 9.72 11.23
CA PHE A 238 20.31 8.79 10.37
C PHE A 238 19.37 9.57 9.45
N TYR A 239 18.63 10.53 10.01
CA TYR A 239 17.77 11.44 9.24
C TYR A 239 18.54 12.12 8.11
N ASP A 240 19.67 12.77 8.41
CA ASP A 240 20.47 13.48 7.42
C ASP A 240 20.98 12.57 6.29
N ARG A 241 21.20 11.30 6.58
CA ARG A 241 21.59 10.29 5.58
C ARG A 241 20.46 9.90 4.65
N ILE A 242 19.25 9.74 5.16
CA ILE A 242 18.14 9.23 4.35
C ILE A 242 17.39 10.32 3.56
N VAL A 243 17.48 11.59 3.98
CA VAL A 243 16.81 12.72 3.31
C VAL A 243 17.58 13.32 2.14
N GLN A 244 18.69 12.72 1.74
CA GLN A 244 19.51 13.24 0.63
C GLN A 244 18.76 13.26 -0.70
N HIS A 245 17.95 12.23 -0.96
CA HIS A 245 17.13 12.12 -2.16
C HIS A 245 15.68 11.86 -1.77
N VAL A 246 14.89 12.92 -1.65
CA VAL A 246 13.48 12.83 -1.28
C VAL A 246 12.59 12.91 -2.51
N VAL A 247 11.70 11.93 -2.63
CA VAL A 247 10.65 11.87 -3.64
C VAL A 247 9.29 11.93 -2.96
N ASN A 248 8.62 13.08 -3.07
CA ASN A 248 7.25 13.25 -2.59
C ASN A 248 6.28 12.72 -3.66
N ILE A 249 5.45 11.76 -3.28
CA ILE A 249 4.47 11.14 -4.15
C ILE A 249 3.12 11.81 -3.92
N PRO A 250 2.54 12.44 -4.95
CA PRO A 250 1.26 13.13 -4.82
C PRO A 250 0.13 12.12 -4.60
N PRO A 251 -0.85 12.43 -3.72
CA PRO A 251 -2.02 11.57 -3.53
C PRO A 251 -2.91 11.54 -4.78
N LEU A 252 -3.72 10.49 -4.94
CA LEU A 252 -4.56 10.32 -6.13
C LEU A 252 -5.54 11.47 -6.37
N ARG A 253 -6.01 12.12 -5.31
CA ARG A 253 -6.91 13.28 -5.42
C ARG A 253 -6.28 14.50 -6.11
N ASP A 254 -4.94 14.59 -6.10
CA ASP A 254 -4.17 15.67 -6.74
C ASP A 254 -3.69 15.30 -8.16
N THR A 255 -4.06 14.11 -8.65
CA THR A 255 -3.67 13.58 -9.97
C THR A 255 -4.89 13.06 -10.73
N ILE A 256 -5.94 13.88 -10.80
CA ILE A 256 -7.23 13.51 -11.40
C ILE A 256 -7.11 13.20 -12.89
N GLU A 257 -6.13 13.78 -13.58
CA GLU A 257 -5.84 13.56 -14.98
C GLU A 257 -5.54 12.08 -15.30
N ASP A 258 -4.95 11.38 -14.34
CA ASP A 258 -4.56 9.96 -14.47
C ASP A 258 -5.64 9.01 -13.95
N ARG A 259 -6.74 9.50 -13.38
CA ARG A 259 -7.75 8.71 -12.69
C ARG A 259 -8.34 7.56 -13.53
N ILE A 260 -8.57 7.81 -14.80
CA ILE A 260 -9.13 6.80 -15.71
C ILE A 260 -8.09 5.71 -15.96
N GLN A 261 -6.85 6.09 -16.20
CA GLN A 261 -5.76 5.16 -16.43
C GLN A 261 -5.46 4.33 -15.18
N ASP A 262 -5.52 4.96 -13.99
CA ASP A 262 -5.40 4.26 -12.70
C ASP A 262 -6.52 3.21 -12.54
N TRP A 263 -7.76 3.58 -12.90
CA TRP A 263 -8.91 2.69 -12.87
C TRP A 263 -8.74 1.49 -13.81
N GLU A 264 -8.35 1.74 -15.06
CA GLU A 264 -8.08 0.70 -16.06
C GLU A 264 -6.99 -0.25 -15.58
N SER A 265 -5.86 0.30 -15.12
CA SER A 265 -4.74 -0.50 -14.61
C SER A 265 -5.13 -1.38 -13.42
N ILE A 266 -5.92 -0.84 -12.47
CA ILE A 266 -6.41 -1.63 -11.35
C ILE A 266 -7.34 -2.73 -11.80
N TRP A 267 -8.31 -2.42 -12.66
CA TRP A 267 -9.29 -3.39 -13.14
C TRP A 267 -8.62 -4.57 -13.86
N GLU A 268 -7.68 -4.30 -14.75
CA GLU A 268 -6.92 -5.31 -15.51
C GLU A 268 -6.05 -6.21 -14.61
N ASN A 269 -5.60 -5.69 -13.48
CA ASN A 269 -4.77 -6.45 -12.53
C ASN A 269 -5.57 -7.15 -11.42
N LEU A 270 -6.86 -6.86 -11.29
CA LEU A 270 -7.75 -7.63 -10.47
C LEU A 270 -8.16 -8.88 -11.26
N HIS A 271 -7.56 -10.02 -10.96
CA HIS A 271 -7.89 -11.30 -11.59
C HIS A 271 -9.33 -11.73 -11.22
N PHE A 272 -10.28 -11.23 -11.97
CA PHE A 272 -11.66 -11.67 -11.87
C PHE A 272 -11.83 -13.01 -12.58
N SER A 273 -12.69 -13.89 -12.05
CA SER A 273 -12.92 -15.23 -12.59
C SER A 273 -13.42 -15.25 -14.04
N GLU A 274 -14.05 -14.18 -14.51
CA GLU A 274 -14.66 -14.06 -15.85
C GLU A 274 -13.98 -12.99 -16.73
N GLU A 275 -12.87 -12.38 -16.29
CA GLU A 275 -12.14 -11.32 -16.98
C GLU A 275 -13.07 -10.25 -17.63
N PRO A 276 -13.93 -9.60 -16.82
CA PRO A 276 -14.92 -8.68 -17.37
C PRO A 276 -14.23 -7.45 -17.99
N ALA A 277 -14.80 -6.94 -19.09
CA ALA A 277 -14.31 -5.74 -19.73
C ALA A 277 -14.27 -4.56 -18.75
N VAL A 278 -13.25 -3.70 -18.87
CA VAL A 278 -13.10 -2.51 -18.03
C VAL A 278 -14.33 -1.60 -18.17
N PRO A 279 -15.07 -1.32 -17.07
CA PRO A 279 -16.21 -0.42 -17.15
C PRO A 279 -15.77 1.02 -17.45
N LYS A 280 -16.37 1.62 -18.49
CA LYS A 280 -16.00 2.97 -18.99
C LYS A 280 -17.22 3.85 -19.27
N ASP A 281 -18.37 3.58 -18.61
CA ASP A 281 -19.52 4.44 -18.80
C ASP A 281 -19.27 5.86 -18.27
N THR A 282 -19.91 6.83 -18.90
CA THR A 282 -19.67 8.27 -18.61
C THR A 282 -19.99 8.64 -17.15
N ASN A 283 -21.02 8.01 -16.56
CA ASN A 283 -21.42 8.29 -15.19
C ASN A 283 -20.39 7.79 -14.20
N LEU A 284 -19.92 6.54 -14.37
CA LEU A 284 -18.86 5.96 -13.56
C LEU A 284 -17.59 6.81 -13.63
N ILE A 285 -17.14 7.17 -14.82
CA ILE A 285 -15.93 7.99 -15.01
C ILE A 285 -16.05 9.35 -14.34
N ASN A 286 -17.18 10.04 -14.51
CA ASN A 286 -17.42 11.33 -13.88
C ASN A 286 -17.47 11.21 -12.34
N TRP A 287 -18.03 10.13 -11.83
CA TRP A 287 -18.06 9.84 -10.41
C TRP A 287 -16.67 9.54 -9.86
N LEU A 288 -15.90 8.66 -10.50
CA LEU A 288 -14.51 8.34 -10.11
C LEU A 288 -13.62 9.59 -10.02
N LYS A 289 -13.77 10.54 -10.95
CA LYS A 289 -13.02 11.80 -10.93
C LYS A 289 -13.36 12.70 -9.75
N LYS A 290 -14.55 12.61 -9.18
CA LYS A 290 -15.00 13.40 -8.04
C LYS A 290 -14.58 12.83 -6.68
N LEU A 291 -14.14 11.57 -6.65
CA LEU A 291 -13.75 10.89 -5.40
C LEU A 291 -12.44 11.43 -4.83
N GLN A 292 -12.43 11.64 -3.53
CA GLN A 292 -11.22 12.08 -2.82
C GLN A 292 -10.21 10.97 -2.59
N LEU A 293 -10.61 9.70 -2.52
CA LEU A 293 -9.77 8.51 -2.37
C LEU A 293 -8.66 8.70 -1.31
N TYR A 294 -9.03 8.93 -0.07
CA TYR A 294 -8.06 9.11 1.04
C TYR A 294 -7.17 7.88 1.27
N GLY A 295 -7.64 6.69 0.93
CA GLY A 295 -6.84 5.45 0.90
C GLY A 295 -6.12 5.21 -0.42
N ASN A 296 -6.16 6.19 -1.35
CA ASN A 296 -5.46 6.15 -2.64
C ASN A 296 -5.83 4.90 -3.48
N TYR A 297 -4.83 4.14 -3.96
CA TYR A 297 -5.07 2.92 -4.75
C TYR A 297 -5.83 1.84 -3.99
N ARG A 298 -5.70 1.76 -2.66
CA ARG A 298 -6.49 0.81 -1.86
C ARG A 298 -7.98 1.07 -1.96
N ASP A 299 -8.39 2.36 -1.93
CA ASP A 299 -9.79 2.73 -2.11
C ASP A 299 -10.26 2.41 -3.54
N LEU A 300 -9.43 2.70 -4.53
CA LEU A 300 -9.76 2.43 -5.93
C LEU A 300 -9.88 0.92 -6.20
N GLN A 301 -9.01 0.09 -5.60
CA GLN A 301 -9.10 -1.37 -5.64
C GLN A 301 -10.41 -1.89 -5.01
N LYS A 302 -10.76 -1.38 -3.84
CA LYS A 302 -12.03 -1.73 -3.19
C LYS A 302 -13.22 -1.40 -4.07
N ILE A 303 -13.21 -0.19 -4.67
CA ILE A 303 -14.26 0.23 -5.60
C ILE A 303 -14.38 -0.76 -6.76
N ALA A 304 -13.27 -1.14 -7.38
CA ALA A 304 -13.27 -2.06 -8.51
C ALA A 304 -13.82 -3.44 -8.12
N MET A 305 -13.41 -3.97 -6.98
CA MET A 305 -13.92 -5.25 -6.47
C MET A 305 -15.43 -5.20 -6.21
N TYR A 306 -15.91 -4.17 -5.51
CA TYR A 306 -17.34 -4.02 -5.23
C TYR A 306 -18.15 -3.82 -6.52
N TYR A 307 -17.64 -3.01 -7.44
CA TYR A 307 -18.30 -2.76 -8.71
C TYR A 307 -18.49 -4.06 -9.51
N ASN A 308 -17.45 -4.87 -9.60
CA ASN A 308 -17.53 -6.18 -10.26
C ASN A 308 -18.54 -7.14 -9.58
N VAL A 309 -18.52 -7.21 -8.25
CA VAL A 309 -19.46 -8.05 -7.50
C VAL A 309 -20.92 -7.62 -7.78
N PHE A 310 -21.20 -6.31 -7.78
CA PHE A 310 -22.55 -5.80 -7.99
C PHE A 310 -23.02 -5.98 -9.44
N GLN A 311 -22.16 -5.81 -10.43
CA GLN A 311 -22.52 -6.11 -11.84
C GLN A 311 -22.93 -7.57 -12.03
N ASN A 312 -22.16 -8.50 -11.49
CA ASN A 312 -22.45 -9.93 -11.60
C ASN A 312 -23.77 -10.34 -10.91
N PHE A 313 -24.18 -9.63 -9.84
CA PHE A 313 -25.48 -9.84 -9.21
C PHE A 313 -26.66 -9.40 -10.09
N ASP A 314 -26.51 -8.31 -10.82
CA ASP A 314 -27.58 -7.78 -11.70
C ASP A 314 -27.72 -8.58 -13.01
N GLU A 315 -26.62 -9.11 -13.55
CA GLU A 315 -26.66 -9.98 -14.75
C GLU A 315 -27.27 -11.35 -14.48
N LYS A 316 -27.01 -11.95 -13.31
CA LYS A 316 -27.68 -13.20 -12.93
C LYS A 316 -29.19 -13.07 -12.77
N LYS A 317 -29.69 -11.86 -12.44
CA LYS A 317 -31.12 -11.59 -12.38
C LYS A 317 -31.79 -11.44 -13.76
N LYS A 318 -31.05 -11.04 -14.80
CA LYS A 318 -31.58 -10.92 -16.16
C LYS A 318 -31.69 -12.26 -16.88
N LYS A 319 -31.02 -13.30 -16.36
CA LYS A 319 -31.02 -14.68 -16.92
C LYS A 319 -31.97 -15.64 -16.19
N CYS A 320 -32.63 -15.21 -15.11
CA CYS A 320 -33.74 -15.88 -14.44
C CYS A 320 -35.04 -15.12 -14.69
#